data_d0b22e1b5011172b9d352bd8f4bbbe5d
#
_entry.id   d0b22e1b5011172b9d352bd8f4bbbe5d
#
_cell.length_a   1.000
_cell.length_b   1.000
_cell.length_c   1.000
_cell.angle_alpha   90.00
_cell.angle_beta   90.00
_cell.angle_gamma   90.00
#
_symmetry.space_group_name_H-M   'P 1'
#
loop_
_entity.id
_entity.type
_entity.pdbx_description
1 polymer ?
#
loop_
_entity_poly.entity_id
_entity_poly.type
_entity_poly.pdbx_seq_one_letter_code
_entity_poly.pdbx_strand_id
1 'polypeptide(L)'
;MGLQQRMSQARAVLGILHGSRALGGPVQAFVDVTGRCNIRCVHCYYYSPHTTVPNLPEVRLARLQHAELPDAQAMKARLHQDADGDRMRGVLDTLLDMGTRRFQFSGNGEAFLHPELMEFIARVKSRNSYCVSNTNGTLLDRATMDRLIELGFDELRVSILSGTRDSYARTHPGIQADTFDRMCENFRYMAERKRAAGAAKPALSLVTVIMSHTADDLMNLAHLADDLDAQYVNYRIIDDVNDPNLRQLALNDSQQKEAYRQLGEAACFLSERGIGNNALDAQPVLNRQLDTTEFYRIVPCYYGWLMSRINVDGDVRPCCRCYHSMGNAFEVGFRAVWHGEAYRRFRREALRLPRRDRPPPGCDCTSCVHHHANLRVFKALHPLNARRVRSRISPLLPGGDDE
;
A
#
# COMPACT_ATOMS: atom_id res chain seq x y z
N MET A 1 11.70 12.78 -12.09
CA MET A 1 10.45 12.28 -12.72
C MET A 1 10.57 12.38 -14.24
N GLY A 2 10.49 11.25 -14.99
CA GLY A 2 10.68 11.22 -16.43
C GLY A 2 9.51 11.85 -17.21
N LEU A 3 9.75 12.22 -18.49
CA LEU A 3 8.73 12.85 -19.38
C LEU A 3 7.43 12.01 -19.47
N GLN A 4 7.53 10.70 -19.60
CA GLN A 4 6.39 9.81 -19.70
C GLN A 4 5.50 9.81 -18.46
N GLN A 5 6.10 9.91 -17.27
CA GLN A 5 5.36 10.01 -16.01
C GLN A 5 4.62 11.35 -15.90
N ARG A 6 5.24 12.45 -16.32
CA ARG A 6 4.58 13.76 -16.40
C ARG A 6 3.39 13.74 -17.36
N MET A 7 3.54 13.08 -18.51
CA MET A 7 2.45 12.92 -19.49
C MET A 7 1.28 12.10 -18.92
N SER A 8 1.56 11.02 -18.16
CA SER A 8 0.52 10.22 -17.48
C SER A 8 -0.26 11.06 -16.49
N GLN A 9 0.43 11.88 -15.68
CA GLN A 9 -0.20 12.79 -14.72
C GLN A 9 -1.03 13.88 -15.41
N ALA A 10 -0.52 14.48 -16.49
CA ALA A 10 -1.26 15.47 -17.27
C ALA A 10 -2.57 14.90 -17.84
N ARG A 11 -2.54 13.67 -18.39
CA ARG A 11 -3.75 12.97 -18.87
C ARG A 11 -4.74 12.71 -17.75
N ALA A 12 -4.27 12.35 -16.55
CA ALA A 12 -5.13 12.19 -15.38
C ALA A 12 -5.81 13.50 -14.99
N VAL A 13 -5.06 14.62 -14.95
CA VAL A 13 -5.60 15.96 -14.66
C VAL A 13 -6.66 16.37 -15.68
N LEU A 14 -6.39 16.20 -16.98
CA LEU A 14 -7.37 16.51 -18.03
C LEU A 14 -8.63 15.63 -17.90
N GLY A 15 -8.48 14.36 -17.52
CA GLY A 15 -9.60 13.47 -17.24
C GLY A 15 -10.44 13.93 -16.04
N ILE A 16 -9.79 14.41 -14.96
CA ILE A 16 -10.46 14.98 -13.79
C ILE A 16 -11.28 16.22 -14.20
N LEU A 17 -10.70 17.12 -14.98
CA LEU A 17 -11.39 18.31 -15.47
C LEU A 17 -12.60 17.97 -16.35
N HIS A 18 -12.54 16.87 -17.10
CA HIS A 18 -13.69 16.37 -17.85
C HIS A 18 -14.80 15.81 -16.95
N GLY A 19 -14.48 15.34 -15.73
CA GLY A 19 -15.43 14.93 -14.70
C GLY A 19 -15.87 13.46 -14.69
N SER A 20 -15.70 12.70 -15.76
CA SER A 20 -16.10 11.29 -15.81
C SER A 20 -15.21 10.38 -16.67
N ARG A 21 -14.56 10.92 -17.69
CA ARG A 21 -13.69 10.17 -18.60
C ARG A 21 -12.24 10.16 -18.11
N ALA A 22 -11.52 9.09 -18.39
CA ALA A 22 -10.07 9.05 -18.30
C ALA A 22 -9.49 9.19 -19.71
N LEU A 23 -8.43 9.99 -19.87
CA LEU A 23 -7.76 10.25 -21.15
C LEU A 23 -6.47 9.43 -21.32
N GLY A 24 -6.20 8.54 -20.38
CA GLY A 24 -5.09 7.59 -20.36
C GLY A 24 -5.37 6.51 -19.34
N GLY A 25 -4.38 5.63 -19.10
CA GLY A 25 -4.43 4.66 -18.00
C GLY A 25 -4.33 5.32 -16.62
N PRO A 26 -4.50 4.56 -15.55
CA PRO A 26 -4.22 5.04 -14.20
C PRO A 26 -2.75 5.48 -14.08
N VAL A 27 -2.47 6.47 -13.25
CA VAL A 27 -1.08 6.90 -12.97
C VAL A 27 -0.30 5.77 -12.31
N GLN A 28 -0.98 5.00 -11.45
CA GLN A 28 -0.44 3.86 -10.74
C GLN A 28 -1.39 2.65 -10.84
N ALA A 29 -0.81 1.48 -11.05
CA ALA A 29 -1.51 0.19 -10.95
C ALA A 29 -0.99 -0.60 -9.74
N PHE A 30 -1.91 -1.10 -8.91
CA PHE A 30 -1.65 -2.13 -7.92
C PHE A 30 -2.02 -3.47 -8.55
N VAL A 31 -1.11 -4.40 -8.52
CA VAL A 31 -1.26 -5.70 -9.18
C VAL A 31 -1.07 -6.78 -8.13
N ASP A 32 -2.15 -7.47 -7.81
CA ASP A 32 -2.13 -8.60 -6.91
C ASP A 32 -1.88 -9.86 -7.72
N VAL A 33 -0.69 -10.42 -7.61
CA VAL A 33 -0.28 -11.58 -8.42
C VAL A 33 -0.59 -12.91 -7.74
N THR A 34 -0.65 -12.93 -6.40
CA THR A 34 -0.99 -14.14 -5.63
C THR A 34 -1.72 -13.78 -4.36
N GLY A 35 -2.65 -14.63 -3.96
CA GLY A 35 -3.25 -14.58 -2.64
C GLY A 35 -2.46 -15.37 -1.59
N ARG A 36 -1.53 -16.26 -1.98
CA ARG A 36 -0.76 -17.11 -1.08
C ARG A 36 0.26 -16.32 -0.26
N CYS A 37 0.45 -16.73 1.00
CA CYS A 37 1.51 -16.20 1.85
C CYS A 37 2.16 -17.34 2.64
N ASN A 38 3.47 -17.24 2.85
CA ASN A 38 4.25 -18.25 3.56
C ASN A 38 4.44 -17.95 5.05
N ILE A 39 3.91 -16.82 5.55
CA ILE A 39 3.98 -16.45 6.97
C ILE A 39 2.60 -16.03 7.50
N ARG A 40 2.47 -15.92 8.84
CA ARG A 40 1.24 -15.56 9.54
C ARG A 40 1.48 -14.40 10.50
N CYS A 41 1.55 -13.17 9.95
CA CYS A 41 1.69 -11.98 10.79
C CYS A 41 0.46 -11.80 11.68
N VAL A 42 0.65 -11.44 12.94
CA VAL A 42 -0.45 -11.28 13.93
C VAL A 42 -1.49 -10.23 13.51
N HIS A 43 -1.08 -9.19 12.76
CA HIS A 43 -1.96 -8.10 12.29
C HIS A 43 -2.55 -8.32 10.90
N CYS A 44 -2.25 -9.46 10.25
CA CYS A 44 -2.66 -9.68 8.87
C CYS A 44 -4.18 -9.88 8.75
N TYR A 45 -4.83 -9.11 7.89
CA TYR A 45 -6.26 -9.22 7.63
C TYR A 45 -6.67 -10.58 7.04
N TYR A 46 -5.75 -11.32 6.46
CA TYR A 46 -6.00 -12.53 5.70
C TYR A 46 -5.51 -13.79 6.41
N TYR A 47 -4.33 -13.73 7.00
CA TYR A 47 -3.59 -14.90 7.52
C TYR A 47 -3.30 -14.85 9.01
N SER A 48 -3.74 -13.80 9.72
CA SER A 48 -3.55 -13.71 11.16
C SER A 48 -4.12 -14.96 11.87
N PRO A 49 -3.43 -15.49 12.88
CA PRO A 49 -3.97 -16.54 13.72
C PRO A 49 -5.26 -16.12 14.45
N HIS A 50 -5.52 -14.81 14.54
CA HIS A 50 -6.72 -14.26 15.15
C HIS A 50 -7.89 -14.11 14.16
N THR A 51 -7.66 -14.30 12.86
CA THR A 51 -8.67 -14.10 11.82
C THR A 51 -9.47 -15.38 11.58
N THR A 52 -10.75 -15.35 11.86
CA THR A 52 -11.68 -16.48 11.62
C THR A 52 -12.15 -16.53 10.17
N VAL A 53 -12.51 -15.37 9.61
CA VAL A 53 -12.88 -15.19 8.20
C VAL A 53 -11.91 -14.22 7.57
N PRO A 54 -11.14 -14.64 6.53
CA PRO A 54 -10.20 -13.74 5.85
C PRO A 54 -10.89 -12.48 5.35
N ASN A 55 -10.34 -11.32 5.67
CA ASN A 55 -10.96 -10.03 5.42
C ASN A 55 -10.85 -9.58 3.94
N LEU A 56 -11.23 -10.49 3.04
CA LEU A 56 -11.30 -10.24 1.60
C LEU A 56 -12.34 -9.13 1.30
N PRO A 57 -12.29 -8.55 0.11
CA PRO A 57 -13.18 -7.45 -0.26
C PRO A 57 -14.67 -7.75 -0.10
N GLU A 58 -15.10 -8.99 -0.33
CA GLU A 58 -16.50 -9.42 -0.17
C GLU A 58 -16.90 -9.40 1.31
N VAL A 59 -16.01 -9.84 2.20
CA VAL A 59 -16.22 -9.77 3.66
C VAL A 59 -16.28 -8.32 4.12
N ARG A 60 -15.41 -7.46 3.60
CA ARG A 60 -15.43 -6.03 3.90
C ARG A 60 -16.67 -5.34 3.38
N LEU A 61 -17.12 -5.71 2.18
CA LEU A 61 -18.36 -5.19 1.61
C LEU A 61 -19.56 -5.63 2.44
N ALA A 62 -19.64 -6.91 2.84
CA ALA A 62 -20.70 -7.42 3.69
C ALA A 62 -20.74 -6.69 5.05
N ARG A 63 -19.59 -6.49 5.70
CA ARG A 63 -19.48 -5.71 6.95
C ARG A 63 -19.96 -4.27 6.78
N LEU A 64 -19.54 -3.60 5.69
CA LEU A 64 -19.94 -2.23 5.38
C LEU A 64 -21.46 -2.11 5.14
N GLN A 65 -22.09 -3.16 4.62
CA GLN A 65 -23.52 -3.22 4.33
C GLN A 65 -24.36 -3.84 5.48
N HIS A 66 -23.72 -4.23 6.59
CA HIS A 66 -24.35 -4.98 7.69
C HIS A 66 -25.05 -6.25 7.20
N ALA A 67 -24.49 -6.90 6.17
CA ALA A 67 -25.00 -8.13 5.59
C ALA A 67 -24.33 -9.36 6.22
N GLU A 68 -24.88 -10.54 5.95
CA GLU A 68 -24.31 -11.82 6.33
C GLU A 68 -22.91 -11.99 5.71
N LEU A 69 -21.97 -12.52 6.50
CA LEU A 69 -20.61 -12.74 6.03
C LEU A 69 -20.55 -13.95 5.08
N PRO A 70 -19.75 -13.88 4.02
CA PRO A 70 -19.47 -15.02 3.17
C PRO A 70 -18.88 -16.19 3.95
N ASP A 71 -19.05 -17.41 3.42
CA ASP A 71 -18.51 -18.63 4.01
C ASP A 71 -17.00 -18.55 4.20
N ALA A 72 -16.54 -18.88 5.40
CA ALA A 72 -15.14 -18.76 5.78
C ALA A 72 -14.21 -19.71 5.00
N GLN A 73 -14.69 -20.91 4.65
CA GLN A 73 -13.91 -21.91 3.91
C GLN A 73 -13.76 -21.48 2.45
N ALA A 74 -14.82 -20.96 1.84
CA ALA A 74 -14.77 -20.38 0.49
C ALA A 74 -13.80 -19.18 0.44
N MET A 75 -13.81 -18.31 1.46
CA MET A 75 -12.87 -17.18 1.54
C MET A 75 -11.42 -17.64 1.71
N LYS A 76 -11.17 -18.67 2.52
CA LYS A 76 -9.83 -19.26 2.67
C LYS A 76 -9.35 -19.90 1.36
N ALA A 77 -10.21 -20.60 0.63
CA ALA A 77 -9.85 -21.20 -0.67
C ALA A 77 -9.41 -20.13 -1.69
N ARG A 78 -10.04 -18.96 -1.70
CA ARG A 78 -9.67 -17.85 -2.59
C ARG A 78 -8.29 -17.26 -2.29
N LEU A 79 -7.81 -17.33 -1.05
CA LEU A 79 -6.45 -16.89 -0.71
C LEU A 79 -5.36 -17.75 -1.35
N HIS A 80 -5.66 -18.99 -1.73
CA HIS A 80 -4.67 -19.90 -2.30
C HIS A 80 -4.58 -19.83 -3.83
N GLN A 81 -5.07 -18.74 -4.45
CA GLN A 81 -5.05 -18.56 -5.89
C GLN A 81 -3.83 -17.73 -6.32
N ASP A 82 -3.26 -18.11 -7.45
CA ASP A 82 -2.33 -17.30 -8.24
C ASP A 82 -3.07 -16.68 -9.42
N ALA A 83 -2.63 -15.51 -9.85
CA ALA A 83 -3.11 -14.92 -11.08
C ALA A 83 -2.67 -15.76 -12.29
N ASP A 84 -3.56 -15.90 -13.26
CA ASP A 84 -3.20 -16.53 -14.54
C ASP A 84 -2.13 -15.68 -15.24
N GLY A 85 -0.97 -16.29 -15.55
CA GLY A 85 0.20 -15.59 -16.08
C GLY A 85 -0.06 -14.94 -17.43
N ASP A 86 -0.74 -15.63 -18.37
CA ASP A 86 -1.01 -15.09 -19.70
C ASP A 86 -1.99 -13.91 -19.65
N ARG A 87 -3.05 -14.06 -18.87
CA ARG A 87 -4.04 -12.98 -18.67
C ARG A 87 -3.41 -11.78 -18.00
N MET A 88 -2.56 -12.00 -16.96
CA MET A 88 -1.87 -10.93 -16.27
C MET A 88 -0.88 -10.20 -17.19
N ARG A 89 -0.12 -10.91 -18.05
CA ARG A 89 0.73 -10.29 -19.09
C ARG A 89 -0.08 -9.36 -20.00
N GLY A 90 -1.24 -9.81 -20.46
CA GLY A 90 -2.14 -8.99 -21.27
C GLY A 90 -2.64 -7.72 -20.56
N VAL A 91 -2.93 -7.82 -19.27
CA VAL A 91 -3.31 -6.67 -18.45
C VAL A 91 -2.14 -5.68 -18.27
N LEU A 92 -0.93 -6.19 -17.98
CA LEU A 92 0.27 -5.35 -17.85
C LEU A 92 0.60 -4.61 -19.14
N ASP A 93 0.55 -5.29 -20.29
CA ASP A 93 0.77 -4.67 -21.60
C ASP A 93 -0.27 -3.57 -21.88
N THR A 94 -1.54 -3.86 -21.61
CA THR A 94 -2.62 -2.88 -21.78
C THR A 94 -2.38 -1.64 -20.90
N LEU A 95 -2.01 -1.82 -19.63
CA LEU A 95 -1.70 -0.72 -18.73
C LEU A 95 -0.52 0.12 -19.23
N LEU A 96 0.56 -0.53 -19.69
CA LEU A 96 1.75 0.12 -20.24
C LEU A 96 1.40 0.93 -21.51
N ASP A 97 0.61 0.39 -22.41
CA ASP A 97 0.16 1.03 -23.66
C ASP A 97 -0.80 2.19 -23.39
N MET A 98 -1.60 2.12 -22.31
CA MET A 98 -2.44 3.22 -21.85
C MET A 98 -1.66 4.33 -21.13
N GLY A 99 -0.36 4.13 -20.89
CA GLY A 99 0.54 5.13 -20.31
C GLY A 99 0.70 5.03 -18.79
N THR A 100 0.29 3.95 -18.15
CA THR A 100 0.62 3.68 -16.74
C THR A 100 2.13 3.51 -16.61
N ARG A 101 2.73 4.18 -15.59
CA ARG A 101 4.19 4.19 -15.39
C ARG A 101 4.63 3.90 -13.95
N ARG A 102 3.71 3.57 -13.07
CA ARG A 102 4.01 3.12 -11.72
C ARG A 102 3.23 1.84 -11.44
N PHE A 103 3.95 0.79 -11.11
CA PHE A 103 3.39 -0.52 -10.82
C PHE A 103 3.80 -0.93 -9.40
N GLN A 104 2.84 -1.39 -8.63
CA GLN A 104 3.08 -1.96 -7.32
C GLN A 104 2.61 -3.40 -7.33
N PHE A 105 3.56 -4.32 -7.24
CA PHE A 105 3.28 -5.72 -7.00
C PHE A 105 3.11 -5.95 -5.50
N SER A 106 1.92 -6.33 -5.13
CA SER A 106 1.56 -6.66 -3.75
C SER A 106 0.32 -7.53 -3.81
N GLY A 107 -0.31 -7.75 -2.73
CA GLY A 107 -1.56 -8.47 -2.76
C GLY A 107 -2.05 -8.83 -1.38
N ASN A 108 -2.96 -9.77 -1.38
CA ASN A 108 -3.46 -10.39 -0.18
C ASN A 108 -2.45 -11.40 0.38
N GLY A 109 -1.37 -11.68 -0.36
CA GLY A 109 -0.30 -12.62 -0.05
C GLY A 109 1.11 -12.06 -0.25
N GLU A 110 2.10 -12.95 -0.37
CA GLU A 110 3.48 -12.63 -0.65
C GLU A 110 3.76 -12.72 -2.16
N ALA A 111 4.04 -11.58 -2.78
CA ALA A 111 4.19 -11.51 -4.24
C ALA A 111 5.29 -12.43 -4.79
N PHE A 112 6.39 -12.61 -4.04
CA PHE A 112 7.51 -13.48 -4.44
C PHE A 112 7.20 -14.97 -4.41
N LEU A 113 6.00 -15.39 -4.01
CA LEU A 113 5.50 -16.77 -4.21
C LEU A 113 4.98 -17.01 -5.63
N HIS A 114 4.69 -15.97 -6.40
CA HIS A 114 4.21 -16.15 -7.77
C HIS A 114 5.39 -16.54 -8.68
N PRO A 115 5.34 -17.67 -9.40
CA PRO A 115 6.48 -18.16 -10.17
C PRO A 115 6.92 -17.24 -11.30
N GLU A 116 6.01 -16.46 -11.85
CA GLU A 116 6.27 -15.57 -12.99
C GLU A 116 6.47 -14.09 -12.57
N LEU A 117 6.57 -13.79 -11.25
CA LEU A 117 6.73 -12.39 -10.80
C LEU A 117 7.92 -11.69 -11.44
N MET A 118 9.06 -12.38 -11.56
CA MET A 118 10.28 -11.78 -12.12
C MET A 118 10.12 -11.44 -13.61
N GLU A 119 9.32 -12.21 -14.36
CA GLU A 119 8.95 -11.89 -15.73
C GLU A 119 8.04 -10.64 -15.80
N PHE A 120 7.03 -10.55 -14.92
CA PHE A 120 6.16 -9.38 -14.84
C PHE A 120 6.96 -8.11 -14.51
N ILE A 121 7.92 -8.20 -13.58
CA ILE A 121 8.83 -7.10 -13.24
C ILE A 121 9.66 -6.72 -14.47
N ALA A 122 10.30 -7.69 -15.14
CA ALA A 122 11.12 -7.44 -16.32
C ALA A 122 10.30 -6.75 -17.44
N ARG A 123 9.06 -7.21 -17.67
CA ARG A 123 8.13 -6.62 -18.64
C ARG A 123 7.81 -5.15 -18.34
N VAL A 124 7.53 -4.83 -17.09
CA VAL A 124 7.26 -3.45 -16.64
C VAL A 124 8.53 -2.59 -16.76
N LYS A 125 9.67 -3.12 -16.36
CA LYS A 125 10.97 -2.41 -16.41
C LYS A 125 11.45 -2.16 -17.84
N SER A 126 11.14 -3.03 -18.81
CA SER A 126 11.49 -2.83 -20.23
C SER A 126 10.87 -1.56 -20.83
N ARG A 127 9.81 -1.03 -20.23
CA ARG A 127 9.14 0.22 -20.63
C ARG A 127 9.49 1.41 -19.72
N ASN A 128 10.62 1.36 -19.01
CA ASN A 128 11.10 2.41 -18.10
C ASN A 128 10.06 2.84 -17.06
N SER A 129 9.26 1.91 -16.59
CA SER A 129 8.25 2.17 -15.57
C SER A 129 8.85 1.98 -14.17
N TYR A 130 8.30 2.71 -13.19
CA TYR A 130 8.65 2.55 -11.78
C TYR A 130 7.97 1.31 -11.21
N CYS A 131 8.74 0.48 -10.53
CA CYS A 131 8.31 -0.81 -10.02
C CYS A 131 8.61 -0.91 -8.52
N VAL A 132 7.59 -1.22 -7.73
CA VAL A 132 7.71 -1.41 -6.27
C VAL A 132 6.99 -2.69 -5.86
N SER A 133 7.50 -3.36 -4.83
CA SER A 133 6.80 -4.48 -4.20
C SER A 133 6.75 -4.30 -2.69
N ASN A 134 5.57 -4.58 -2.11
CA ASN A 134 5.48 -4.88 -0.69
C ASN A 134 5.74 -6.37 -0.52
N THR A 135 6.64 -6.74 0.35
CA THR A 135 7.06 -8.13 0.60
C THR A 135 7.32 -8.35 2.09
N ASN A 136 7.18 -9.58 2.54
CA ASN A 136 7.64 -9.96 3.87
C ASN A 136 9.16 -10.20 3.94
N GLY A 137 9.84 -10.22 2.79
CA GLY A 137 11.30 -10.33 2.67
C GLY A 137 11.87 -11.75 2.83
N THR A 138 11.09 -12.72 3.28
CA THR A 138 11.60 -14.07 3.64
C THR A 138 12.05 -14.91 2.44
N LEU A 139 11.58 -14.57 1.23
CA LEU A 139 11.87 -15.26 -0.02
C LEU A 139 12.94 -14.54 -0.87
N LEU A 140 13.47 -13.42 -0.39
CA LEU A 140 14.48 -12.66 -1.09
C LEU A 140 15.87 -13.26 -0.80
N ASP A 141 16.24 -14.28 -1.54
CA ASP A 141 17.59 -14.84 -1.54
C ASP A 141 18.56 -13.99 -2.38
N ARG A 142 19.85 -14.33 -2.33
CA ARG A 142 20.90 -13.58 -3.04
C ARG A 142 20.68 -13.55 -4.56
N ALA A 143 20.24 -14.66 -5.15
CA ALA A 143 19.97 -14.72 -6.59
C ALA A 143 18.82 -13.80 -7.01
N THR A 144 17.74 -13.79 -6.24
CA THR A 144 16.62 -12.86 -6.43
C THR A 144 17.06 -11.40 -6.29
N MET A 145 17.89 -11.09 -5.30
CA MET A 145 18.40 -9.72 -5.09
C MET A 145 19.30 -9.27 -6.22
N ASP A 146 20.23 -10.12 -6.70
CA ASP A 146 21.07 -9.84 -7.87
C ASP A 146 20.19 -9.55 -9.09
N ARG A 147 19.16 -10.36 -9.32
CA ARG A 147 18.24 -10.17 -10.44
C ARG A 147 17.43 -8.87 -10.34
N LEU A 148 17.01 -8.47 -9.15
CA LEU A 148 16.32 -7.18 -8.94
C LEU A 148 17.25 -5.99 -9.19
N ILE A 149 18.53 -6.08 -8.81
CA ILE A 149 19.56 -5.07 -9.10
C ILE A 149 19.76 -4.96 -10.62
N GLU A 150 19.95 -6.07 -11.33
CA GLU A 150 20.12 -6.12 -12.79
C GLU A 150 18.93 -5.50 -13.53
N LEU A 151 17.70 -5.79 -13.11
CA LEU A 151 16.49 -5.23 -13.70
C LEU A 151 16.29 -3.74 -13.36
N GLY A 152 17.10 -3.17 -12.46
CA GLY A 152 16.92 -1.81 -11.97
C GLY A 152 15.57 -1.64 -11.26
N PHE A 153 15.15 -2.67 -10.49
CA PHE A 153 13.93 -2.60 -9.68
C PHE A 153 14.00 -1.39 -8.76
N ASP A 154 12.90 -0.66 -8.60
CA ASP A 154 12.99 0.66 -7.99
C ASP A 154 12.95 0.64 -6.47
N GLU A 155 12.04 -0.14 -5.85
CA GLU A 155 11.83 -0.08 -4.40
C GLU A 155 11.30 -1.40 -3.83
N LEU A 156 11.96 -1.93 -2.81
CA LEU A 156 11.47 -3.00 -1.95
C LEU A 156 10.93 -2.39 -0.65
N ARG A 157 9.65 -2.62 -0.37
CA ARG A 157 9.02 -2.27 0.91
C ARG A 157 8.85 -3.53 1.73
N VAL A 158 9.74 -3.69 2.69
CA VAL A 158 9.79 -4.91 3.50
C VAL A 158 9.00 -4.72 4.77
N SER A 159 7.92 -5.50 4.91
CA SER A 159 7.09 -5.55 6.12
C SER A 159 7.79 -6.39 7.19
N ILE A 160 8.90 -5.88 7.73
CA ILE A 160 9.71 -6.59 8.72
C ILE A 160 9.09 -6.51 10.12
N LEU A 161 8.29 -5.48 10.38
CA LEU A 161 7.56 -5.15 11.61
C LEU A 161 8.42 -4.89 12.84
N SER A 162 9.60 -5.47 12.94
CA SER A 162 10.38 -5.58 14.17
C SER A 162 11.85 -5.29 13.94
N GLY A 163 12.53 -4.73 14.94
CA GLY A 163 13.95 -4.44 14.90
C GLY A 163 14.84 -5.53 15.50
N THR A 164 14.23 -6.53 16.19
CA THR A 164 14.94 -7.63 16.85
C THR A 164 14.33 -8.98 16.54
N ARG A 165 15.13 -10.05 16.71
CA ARG A 165 14.68 -11.44 16.53
C ARG A 165 13.49 -11.78 17.43
N ASP A 166 13.54 -11.38 18.71
CA ASP A 166 12.50 -11.70 19.67
C ASP A 166 11.19 -11.00 19.34
N SER A 167 11.25 -9.73 18.97
CA SER A 167 10.09 -8.97 18.51
C SER A 167 9.54 -9.54 17.19
N TYR A 168 10.41 -9.97 16.27
CA TYR A 168 10.01 -10.62 15.02
C TYR A 168 9.25 -11.93 15.28
N ALA A 169 9.71 -12.74 16.22
CA ALA A 169 9.01 -13.98 16.62
C ALA A 169 7.63 -13.69 17.24
N ARG A 170 7.50 -12.63 18.04
CA ARG A 170 6.21 -12.20 18.60
C ARG A 170 5.21 -11.77 17.52
N THR A 171 5.69 -11.11 16.48
CA THR A 171 4.84 -10.61 15.39
C THR A 171 4.56 -11.64 14.29
N HIS A 172 5.35 -12.72 14.22
CA HIS A 172 5.27 -13.78 13.21
C HIS A 172 5.25 -15.17 13.87
N PRO A 173 4.16 -15.56 14.54
CA PRO A 173 4.09 -16.85 15.23
C PRO A 173 4.26 -18.01 14.27
N GLY A 174 5.07 -18.99 14.70
CA GLY A 174 5.40 -20.20 13.92
C GLY A 174 6.48 -20.00 12.86
N ILE A 175 7.14 -18.83 12.82
CA ILE A 175 8.30 -18.62 11.94
C ILE A 175 9.51 -19.42 12.43
N GLN A 176 10.37 -19.84 11.50
CA GLN A 176 11.64 -20.50 11.86
C GLN A 176 12.57 -19.49 12.55
N ALA A 177 13.29 -19.95 13.59
CA ALA A 177 14.06 -19.08 14.48
C ALA A 177 15.17 -18.29 13.77
N ASP A 178 15.74 -18.83 12.69
CA ASP A 178 16.81 -18.21 11.90
C ASP A 178 16.33 -17.28 10.78
N THR A 179 15.00 -17.21 10.55
CA THR A 179 14.45 -16.48 9.39
C THR A 179 14.80 -14.99 9.45
N PHE A 180 14.71 -14.37 10.62
CA PHE A 180 15.05 -12.95 10.79
C PHE A 180 16.51 -12.67 10.46
N ASP A 181 17.43 -13.48 10.96
CA ASP A 181 18.88 -13.28 10.76
C ASP A 181 19.25 -13.49 9.29
N ARG A 182 18.76 -14.59 8.68
CA ARG A 182 18.98 -14.87 7.27
C ARG A 182 18.45 -13.76 6.36
N MET A 183 17.30 -13.21 6.69
CA MET A 183 16.74 -12.07 5.96
C MET A 183 17.63 -10.83 6.10
N CYS A 184 18.10 -10.50 7.31
CA CYS A 184 19.03 -9.39 7.55
C CYS A 184 20.36 -9.59 6.81
N GLU A 185 20.93 -10.80 6.81
CA GLU A 185 22.14 -11.14 6.04
C GLU A 185 21.94 -10.93 4.55
N ASN A 186 20.81 -11.32 4.00
CA ASN A 186 20.50 -11.11 2.58
C ASN A 186 20.35 -9.61 2.25
N PHE A 187 19.76 -8.78 3.12
CA PHE A 187 19.70 -7.34 2.88
C PHE A 187 21.08 -6.66 2.99
N ARG A 188 21.93 -7.08 3.92
CA ARG A 188 23.33 -6.61 3.96
C ARG A 188 24.06 -6.98 2.66
N TYR A 189 23.89 -8.22 2.18
CA TYR A 189 24.42 -8.64 0.88
C TYR A 189 23.91 -7.73 -0.26
N MET A 190 22.61 -7.41 -0.30
CA MET A 190 22.07 -6.50 -1.31
C MET A 190 22.72 -5.12 -1.25
N ALA A 191 22.94 -4.57 -0.05
CA ALA A 191 23.62 -3.29 0.13
C ALA A 191 25.07 -3.32 -0.39
N GLU A 192 25.81 -4.39 -0.11
CA GLU A 192 27.16 -4.62 -0.61
C GLU A 192 27.21 -4.74 -2.15
N ARG A 193 26.31 -5.52 -2.71
CA ARG A 193 26.19 -5.69 -4.17
C ARG A 193 25.84 -4.39 -4.89
N LYS A 194 24.92 -3.59 -4.34
CA LYS A 194 24.58 -2.25 -4.85
C LYS A 194 25.83 -1.34 -4.86
N ARG A 195 26.56 -1.28 -3.74
CA ARG A 195 27.80 -0.48 -3.63
C ARG A 195 28.84 -0.94 -4.64
N ALA A 196 29.10 -2.22 -4.76
CA ALA A 196 30.05 -2.79 -5.70
C ALA A 196 29.69 -2.51 -7.17
N ALA A 197 28.38 -2.49 -7.50
CA ALA A 197 27.88 -2.20 -8.85
C ALA A 197 27.67 -0.69 -9.12
N GLY A 198 27.89 0.20 -8.16
CA GLY A 198 27.53 1.62 -8.27
C GLY A 198 26.03 1.84 -8.49
N ALA A 199 25.17 0.90 -8.03
CA ALA A 199 23.74 0.91 -8.26
C ALA A 199 22.99 1.59 -7.10
N ALA A 200 22.11 2.55 -7.42
CA ALA A 200 21.24 3.18 -6.43
C ALA A 200 19.97 2.37 -6.14
N LYS A 201 19.68 1.34 -6.94
CA LYS A 201 18.45 0.55 -6.90
C LYS A 201 18.73 -0.93 -6.68
N PRO A 202 17.77 -1.64 -6.05
CA PRO A 202 16.53 -1.15 -5.45
C PRO A 202 16.74 -0.34 -4.17
N ALA A 203 15.87 0.66 -3.92
CA ALA A 203 15.79 1.28 -2.60
C ALA A 203 15.16 0.30 -1.62
N LEU A 204 15.67 0.25 -0.38
CA LEU A 204 15.10 -0.54 0.71
C LEU A 204 14.29 0.36 1.63
N SER A 205 13.02 0.05 1.82
CA SER A 205 12.15 0.70 2.79
C SER A 205 11.67 -0.33 3.82
N LEU A 206 11.96 -0.12 5.10
CA LEU A 206 11.44 -0.97 6.17
C LEU A 206 10.08 -0.46 6.62
N VAL A 207 9.13 -1.37 6.80
CA VAL A 207 7.77 -1.04 7.23
C VAL A 207 7.46 -1.77 8.53
N THR A 208 7.00 -1.02 9.53
CA THR A 208 6.42 -1.57 10.74
C THR A 208 4.96 -1.15 10.89
N VAL A 209 4.20 -1.95 11.65
CA VAL A 209 2.87 -1.61 12.14
C VAL A 209 2.97 -1.44 13.65
N ILE A 210 2.66 -0.24 14.13
CA ILE A 210 2.66 0.10 15.55
C ILE A 210 1.42 -0.54 16.18
N MET A 211 1.65 -1.48 17.07
CA MET A 211 0.64 -2.28 17.77
C MET A 211 1.20 -2.76 19.11
N SER A 212 0.40 -3.41 19.93
CA SER A 212 0.82 -3.89 21.27
C SER A 212 2.08 -4.76 21.28
N HIS A 213 2.37 -5.45 20.15
CA HIS A 213 3.54 -6.33 20.00
C HIS A 213 4.80 -5.63 19.50
N THR A 214 4.72 -4.36 19.09
CA THR A 214 5.83 -3.61 18.49
C THR A 214 6.09 -2.25 19.14
N ALA A 215 5.25 -1.84 20.09
CA ALA A 215 5.32 -0.53 20.72
C ALA A 215 6.66 -0.24 21.45
N ASP A 216 7.35 -1.29 21.87
CA ASP A 216 8.63 -1.28 22.58
C ASP A 216 9.86 -1.48 21.67
N ASP A 217 9.66 -1.61 20.36
CA ASP A 217 10.70 -2.05 19.40
C ASP A 217 10.94 -1.06 18.25
N LEU A 218 10.34 0.13 18.31
CA LEU A 218 10.38 1.11 17.21
C LEU A 218 11.76 1.71 17.01
N MET A 219 12.50 1.92 18.10
CA MET A 219 13.88 2.41 18.05
C MET A 219 14.85 1.33 17.56
N ASN A 220 14.65 0.06 17.94
CA ASN A 220 15.44 -1.05 17.40
C ASN A 220 15.26 -1.19 15.88
N LEU A 221 14.06 -0.92 15.36
CA LEU A 221 13.83 -0.88 13.92
C LEU A 221 14.61 0.25 13.25
N ALA A 222 14.76 1.41 13.89
CA ALA A 222 15.57 2.50 13.37
C ALA A 222 17.06 2.11 13.29
N HIS A 223 17.58 1.45 14.33
CA HIS A 223 18.95 0.90 14.29
C HIS A 223 19.13 -0.17 13.21
N LEU A 224 18.15 -1.07 13.06
CA LEU A 224 18.17 -2.07 12.00
C LEU A 224 18.18 -1.42 10.60
N ALA A 225 17.44 -0.33 10.42
CA ALA A 225 17.42 0.37 9.14
C ALA A 225 18.81 0.95 8.75
N ASP A 226 19.55 1.47 9.72
CA ASP A 226 20.93 1.93 9.54
C ASP A 226 21.86 0.77 9.19
N ASP A 227 21.79 -0.34 9.94
CA ASP A 227 22.58 -1.55 9.71
C ASP A 227 22.34 -2.18 8.31
N LEU A 228 21.10 -2.11 7.81
CA LEU A 228 20.72 -2.68 6.51
C LEU A 228 20.86 -1.70 5.33
N ASP A 229 21.41 -0.51 5.53
CA ASP A 229 21.53 0.55 4.51
C ASP A 229 20.15 0.89 3.88
N ALA A 230 19.10 0.97 4.71
CA ALA A 230 17.76 1.30 4.26
C ALA A 230 17.65 2.80 3.93
N GLN A 231 16.87 3.13 2.91
CA GLN A 231 16.64 4.50 2.49
C GLN A 231 15.41 5.13 3.16
N TYR A 232 14.51 4.31 3.73
CA TYR A 232 13.30 4.81 4.36
C TYR A 232 12.80 3.87 5.46
N VAL A 233 12.24 4.42 6.55
CA VAL A 233 11.48 3.68 7.56
C VAL A 233 10.04 4.22 7.60
N ASN A 234 9.07 3.33 7.43
CA ASN A 234 7.66 3.66 7.42
C ASN A 234 6.97 3.10 8.68
N TYR A 235 6.65 3.97 9.61
CA TYR A 235 5.88 3.68 10.81
C TYR A 235 4.39 3.82 10.51
N ARG A 236 3.66 2.71 10.52
CA ARG A 236 2.21 2.69 10.30
C ARG A 236 1.49 2.35 11.59
N ILE A 237 0.43 3.04 11.88
CA ILE A 237 -0.45 2.66 12.98
C ILE A 237 -1.35 1.53 12.49
N ILE A 238 -1.66 0.59 13.40
CA ILE A 238 -2.58 -0.48 13.07
C ILE A 238 -3.91 0.09 12.61
N ASP A 239 -4.25 -0.22 11.38
CA ASP A 239 -5.57 0.10 10.81
C ASP A 239 -6.59 -0.92 11.33
N ASP A 240 -7.85 -0.51 11.41
CA ASP A 240 -8.96 -1.45 11.59
C ASP A 240 -9.00 -2.16 12.96
N VAL A 241 -8.59 -1.44 14.05
CA VAL A 241 -8.86 -1.91 15.43
C VAL A 241 -10.35 -2.16 15.69
N ASN A 242 -11.21 -1.75 14.76
CA ASN A 242 -12.62 -2.10 14.72
C ASN A 242 -12.88 -3.52 14.23
N ASP A 243 -11.92 -4.19 13.56
CA ASP A 243 -12.02 -5.62 13.32
C ASP A 243 -11.92 -6.34 14.69
N PRO A 244 -12.96 -7.06 15.13
CA PRO A 244 -12.94 -7.72 16.44
C PRO A 244 -11.72 -8.63 16.63
N ASN A 245 -11.19 -9.21 15.54
CA ASN A 245 -10.04 -10.10 15.57
C ASN A 245 -8.73 -9.37 15.85
N LEU A 246 -8.63 -8.08 15.51
CA LEU A 246 -7.42 -7.28 15.64
C LEU A 246 -7.47 -6.29 16.82
N ARG A 247 -8.62 -6.16 17.49
CA ARG A 247 -8.80 -5.23 18.63
C ARG A 247 -7.79 -5.46 19.74
N GLN A 248 -7.41 -6.71 20.00
CA GLN A 248 -6.42 -7.08 21.02
C GLN A 248 -5.00 -6.55 20.71
N LEU A 249 -4.74 -6.13 19.48
CA LEU A 249 -3.46 -5.55 19.06
C LEU A 249 -3.40 -4.04 19.28
N ALA A 250 -4.49 -3.41 19.75
CA ALA A 250 -4.50 -2.00 20.09
C ALA A 250 -3.51 -1.70 21.23
N LEU A 251 -2.96 -0.51 21.22
CA LEU A 251 -2.07 -0.02 22.29
C LEU A 251 -2.88 0.32 23.53
N ASN A 252 -2.36 -0.05 24.70
CA ASN A 252 -2.79 0.53 25.97
C ASN A 252 -2.08 1.86 26.23
N ASP A 253 -2.48 2.59 27.28
CA ASP A 253 -1.95 3.93 27.61
C ASP A 253 -0.42 3.95 27.83
N SER A 254 0.12 2.92 28.48
CA SER A 254 1.56 2.79 28.71
C SER A 254 2.32 2.56 27.40
N GLN A 255 1.82 1.68 26.56
CA GLN A 255 2.39 1.40 25.25
C GLN A 255 2.30 2.61 24.30
N GLN A 256 1.23 3.40 24.38
CA GLN A 256 1.10 4.63 23.60
C GLN A 256 2.17 5.65 23.99
N LYS A 257 2.41 5.84 25.31
CA LYS A 257 3.46 6.75 25.81
C LYS A 257 4.85 6.29 25.37
N GLU A 258 5.12 5.00 25.46
CA GLU A 258 6.40 4.42 25.04
C GLU A 258 6.61 4.54 23.53
N ALA A 259 5.62 4.19 22.71
CA ALA A 259 5.68 4.36 21.25
C ALA A 259 5.88 5.83 20.86
N TYR A 260 5.20 6.77 21.54
CA TYR A 260 5.38 8.20 21.31
C TYR A 260 6.83 8.64 21.55
N ARG A 261 7.42 8.23 22.70
CA ARG A 261 8.81 8.53 23.03
C ARG A 261 9.77 7.96 21.99
N GLN A 262 9.66 6.67 21.67
CA GLN A 262 10.54 6.00 20.72
C GLN A 262 10.43 6.57 19.30
N LEU A 263 9.25 6.99 18.84
CA LEU A 263 9.10 7.65 17.55
C LEU A 263 9.86 8.98 17.48
N GLY A 264 9.85 9.76 18.56
CA GLY A 264 10.65 11.00 18.63
C GLY A 264 12.16 10.74 18.54
N GLU A 265 12.65 9.76 19.29
CA GLU A 265 14.05 9.34 19.25
C GLU A 265 14.45 8.75 17.89
N ALA A 266 13.61 7.90 17.31
CA ALA A 266 13.83 7.31 15.98
C ALA A 266 13.85 8.37 14.88
N ALA A 267 13.00 9.40 14.95
CA ALA A 267 13.01 10.50 13.99
C ALA A 267 14.35 11.24 13.98
N CYS A 268 14.88 11.58 15.17
CA CYS A 268 16.18 12.22 15.31
C CYS A 268 17.31 11.31 14.76
N PHE A 269 17.36 10.08 15.24
CA PHE A 269 18.38 9.10 14.86
C PHE A 269 18.45 8.86 13.35
N LEU A 270 17.29 8.63 12.71
CA LEU A 270 17.19 8.38 11.27
C LEU A 270 17.55 9.63 10.45
N SER A 271 17.11 10.81 10.89
CA SER A 271 17.39 12.07 10.20
C SER A 271 18.90 12.40 10.22
N GLU A 272 19.60 12.17 11.33
CA GLU A 272 21.05 12.35 11.43
C GLU A 272 21.83 11.45 10.47
N ARG A 273 21.26 10.31 10.06
CA ARG A 273 21.83 9.35 9.10
C ARG A 273 21.35 9.52 7.68
N GLY A 274 20.51 10.53 7.42
CA GLY A 274 19.93 10.77 6.10
C GLY A 274 18.92 9.71 5.67
N ILE A 275 18.39 8.92 6.62
CA ILE A 275 17.34 7.92 6.35
C ILE A 275 15.99 8.59 6.46
N GLY A 276 15.22 8.57 5.36
CA GLY A 276 13.86 9.13 5.34
C GLY A 276 12.94 8.38 6.29
N ASN A 277 12.00 9.08 6.93
CA ASN A 277 11.02 8.45 7.82
C ASN A 277 9.76 9.32 7.99
N ASN A 278 8.72 8.73 8.56
CA ASN A 278 7.49 9.41 8.94
C ASN A 278 7.18 9.27 10.44
N ALA A 279 8.20 9.13 11.27
CA ALA A 279 8.01 8.88 12.71
C ALA A 279 7.26 10.04 13.40
N LEU A 280 7.61 11.29 13.08
CA LEU A 280 6.92 12.47 13.64
C LEU A 280 5.47 12.59 13.14
N ASP A 281 5.16 12.15 11.92
CA ASP A 281 3.78 12.12 11.41
C ASP A 281 2.94 11.06 12.10
N ALA A 282 3.57 9.95 12.53
CA ALA A 282 2.89 8.86 13.22
C ALA A 282 2.54 9.21 14.69
N GLN A 283 3.34 10.04 15.36
CA GLN A 283 3.15 10.39 16.78
C GLN A 283 1.75 10.95 17.09
N PRO A 284 1.23 12.00 16.40
CA PRO A 284 -0.03 12.61 16.77
C PRO A 284 -1.25 11.74 16.52
N VAL A 285 -1.10 10.66 15.76
CA VAL A 285 -2.21 9.75 15.40
C VAL A 285 -2.19 8.44 16.19
N LEU A 286 -1.21 8.20 17.08
CA LEU A 286 -1.19 7.03 17.96
C LEU A 286 -2.47 6.88 18.78
N ASN A 287 -3.10 8.00 19.13
CA ASN A 287 -4.28 8.09 19.99
C ASN A 287 -5.56 8.43 19.22
N ARG A 288 -5.49 8.52 17.89
CA ARG A 288 -6.64 8.93 17.08
C ARG A 288 -6.93 7.88 16.03
N GLN A 289 -8.15 7.40 16.03
CA GLN A 289 -8.67 6.70 14.88
C GLN A 289 -8.78 7.71 13.72
N LEU A 290 -8.16 7.40 12.59
CA LEU A 290 -8.27 8.23 11.40
C LEU A 290 -9.72 8.27 10.94
N ASP A 291 -10.37 9.42 11.07
CA ASP A 291 -11.66 9.68 10.45
C ASP A 291 -11.51 10.76 9.38
N THR A 292 -11.63 10.35 8.13
CA THR A 292 -11.53 11.22 6.96
C THR A 292 -12.89 11.66 6.42
N THR A 293 -13.98 11.46 7.16
CA THR A 293 -15.33 11.85 6.74
C THR A 293 -15.42 13.36 6.50
N GLU A 294 -15.00 14.16 7.48
CA GLU A 294 -15.00 15.63 7.38
C GLU A 294 -14.05 16.14 6.28
N PHE A 295 -12.91 15.48 6.07
CA PHE A 295 -12.00 15.78 4.98
C PHE A 295 -12.71 15.69 3.62
N TYR A 296 -13.48 14.62 3.38
CA TYR A 296 -14.18 14.42 2.12
C TYR A 296 -15.45 15.26 1.94
N ARG A 297 -15.88 15.97 2.97
CA ARG A 297 -16.85 17.07 2.82
C ARG A 297 -16.26 18.33 2.18
N ILE A 298 -14.92 18.39 2.07
CA ILE A 298 -14.20 19.54 1.51
C ILE A 298 -13.46 19.14 0.22
N VAL A 299 -12.76 18.00 0.24
CA VAL A 299 -11.87 17.54 -0.82
C VAL A 299 -12.50 16.38 -1.57
N PRO A 300 -12.68 16.48 -2.91
CA PRO A 300 -13.12 15.34 -3.71
C PRO A 300 -12.13 14.16 -3.72
N CYS A 301 -12.61 12.98 -4.08
CA CYS A 301 -11.74 11.86 -4.36
C CYS A 301 -11.38 11.82 -5.86
N TYR A 302 -10.07 11.79 -6.15
CA TYR A 302 -9.51 11.76 -7.51
C TYR A 302 -9.00 10.37 -7.90
N TYR A 303 -9.14 9.37 -7.03
CA TYR A 303 -8.53 8.04 -7.21
C TYR A 303 -9.04 7.28 -8.44
N GLY A 304 -10.23 7.61 -8.94
CA GLY A 304 -10.74 7.08 -10.19
C GLY A 304 -9.92 7.40 -11.45
N TRP A 305 -8.92 8.27 -11.35
CA TRP A 305 -7.97 8.59 -12.43
C TRP A 305 -6.53 8.26 -12.05
N LEU A 306 -6.24 8.24 -10.74
CA LEU A 306 -4.87 8.10 -10.24
C LEU A 306 -4.46 6.64 -10.11
N MET A 307 -5.39 5.76 -9.72
CA MET A 307 -5.07 4.40 -9.35
C MET A 307 -6.09 3.39 -9.87
N SER A 308 -5.62 2.19 -10.11
CA SER A 308 -6.46 1.00 -10.26
C SER A 308 -5.79 -0.18 -9.56
N ARG A 309 -6.56 -1.03 -8.90
CA ARG A 309 -6.12 -2.30 -8.34
C ARG A 309 -6.70 -3.43 -9.17
N ILE A 310 -5.86 -4.37 -9.54
CA ILE A 310 -6.21 -5.59 -10.27
C ILE A 310 -5.92 -6.77 -9.32
N ASN A 311 -6.95 -7.52 -8.97
CA ASN A 311 -6.83 -8.67 -8.08
C ASN A 311 -6.36 -9.92 -8.85
N VAL A 312 -6.03 -10.98 -8.11
CA VAL A 312 -5.55 -12.28 -8.66
C VAL A 312 -6.51 -12.92 -9.65
N ASP A 313 -7.80 -12.69 -9.51
CA ASP A 313 -8.88 -13.18 -10.37
C ASP A 313 -9.26 -12.23 -11.52
N GLY A 314 -8.51 -11.13 -11.67
CA GLY A 314 -8.78 -10.11 -12.69
C GLY A 314 -9.83 -9.07 -12.29
N ASP A 315 -10.45 -9.17 -11.10
CA ASP A 315 -11.37 -8.16 -10.60
C ASP A 315 -10.66 -6.80 -10.44
N VAL A 316 -11.29 -5.74 -10.92
CA VAL A 316 -10.70 -4.39 -10.96
C VAL A 316 -11.42 -3.47 -9.99
N ARG A 317 -10.64 -2.73 -9.19
CA ARG A 317 -11.13 -1.77 -8.20
C ARG A 317 -10.44 -0.41 -8.29
N PRO A 318 -11.13 0.69 -7.94
CA PRO A 318 -10.56 2.02 -8.07
C PRO A 318 -9.56 2.37 -6.97
N CYS A 319 -9.61 1.68 -5.82
CA CYS A 319 -8.66 1.83 -4.71
C CYS A 319 -8.76 0.66 -3.71
N CYS A 320 -7.85 0.61 -2.74
CA CYS A 320 -7.83 -0.45 -1.71
C CYS A 320 -8.97 -0.36 -0.68
N ARG A 321 -9.67 0.77 -0.58
CA ARG A 321 -10.82 0.99 0.32
C ARG A 321 -12.16 1.01 -0.42
N CYS A 322 -12.21 0.67 -1.70
CA CYS A 322 -13.42 0.48 -2.44
C CYS A 322 -13.57 -1.01 -2.79
N TYR A 323 -14.56 -1.65 -2.22
CA TYR A 323 -14.77 -3.10 -2.33
C TYR A 323 -15.73 -3.48 -3.45
N HIS A 324 -16.32 -2.47 -4.10
CA HIS A 324 -17.16 -2.67 -5.27
C HIS A 324 -16.33 -2.91 -6.52
N SER A 325 -16.67 -3.97 -7.27
CA SER A 325 -16.02 -4.30 -8.54
C SER A 325 -16.38 -3.29 -9.64
N MET A 326 -15.39 -2.91 -10.44
CA MET A 326 -15.59 -2.12 -11.66
C MET A 326 -15.74 -3.00 -12.91
N GLY A 327 -15.57 -4.30 -12.78
CA GLY A 327 -15.56 -5.32 -13.82
C GLY A 327 -14.30 -6.17 -13.76
N ASN A 328 -14.22 -7.20 -14.61
CA ASN A 328 -13.12 -8.16 -14.63
C ASN A 328 -12.23 -7.95 -15.86
N ALA A 329 -10.94 -7.65 -15.61
CA ALA A 329 -9.96 -7.39 -16.67
C ALA A 329 -9.58 -8.66 -17.45
N PHE A 330 -9.74 -9.84 -16.86
CA PHE A 330 -9.46 -11.13 -17.53
C PHE A 330 -10.58 -11.56 -18.45
N GLU A 331 -11.79 -11.05 -18.26
CA GLU A 331 -12.96 -11.38 -19.09
C GLU A 331 -13.13 -10.43 -20.28
N VAL A 332 -13.08 -9.11 -20.01
CA VAL A 332 -13.41 -8.10 -21.04
C VAL A 332 -12.22 -7.20 -21.41
N GLY A 333 -11.06 -7.44 -20.79
CA GLY A 333 -9.86 -6.63 -20.96
C GLY A 333 -9.86 -5.35 -20.09
N PHE A 334 -8.69 -4.97 -19.58
CA PHE A 334 -8.55 -3.82 -18.66
C PHE A 334 -9.04 -2.50 -19.28
N ARG A 335 -8.79 -2.28 -20.58
CA ARG A 335 -9.21 -1.04 -21.27
C ARG A 335 -10.73 -0.86 -21.26
N ALA A 336 -11.48 -1.94 -21.51
CA ALA A 336 -12.93 -1.91 -21.47
C ALA A 336 -13.46 -1.61 -20.07
N VAL A 337 -12.90 -2.23 -19.04
CA VAL A 337 -13.24 -1.95 -17.64
C VAL A 337 -12.95 -0.48 -17.29
N TRP A 338 -11.74 0.01 -17.57
CA TRP A 338 -11.28 1.35 -17.20
C TRP A 338 -12.11 2.48 -17.83
N HIS A 339 -12.56 2.29 -19.07
CA HIS A 339 -13.41 3.24 -19.77
C HIS A 339 -14.91 2.90 -19.67
N GLY A 340 -15.26 1.82 -18.97
CA GLY A 340 -16.62 1.33 -18.79
C GLY A 340 -17.49 2.25 -17.91
N GLU A 341 -18.81 1.97 -17.92
CA GLU A 341 -19.79 2.81 -17.20
C GLU A 341 -19.61 2.74 -15.67
N ALA A 342 -19.20 1.59 -15.12
CA ALA A 342 -18.93 1.46 -13.70
C ALA A 342 -17.86 2.48 -13.22
N TYR A 343 -16.73 2.59 -13.94
CA TYR A 343 -15.71 3.59 -13.65
C TYR A 343 -16.19 5.03 -13.90
N ARG A 344 -16.96 5.27 -14.96
CA ARG A 344 -17.51 6.61 -15.23
C ARG A 344 -18.45 7.06 -14.11
N ARG A 345 -19.31 6.15 -13.66
CA ARG A 345 -20.20 6.40 -12.51
C ARG A 345 -19.41 6.67 -11.24
N PHE A 346 -18.44 5.80 -10.91
CA PHE A 346 -17.56 6.00 -9.75
C PHE A 346 -16.88 7.37 -9.79
N ARG A 347 -16.28 7.77 -10.92
CA ARG A 347 -15.62 9.08 -11.09
C ARG A 347 -16.55 10.24 -10.81
N ARG A 348 -17.76 10.21 -11.39
CA ARG A 348 -18.78 11.26 -11.13
C ARG A 348 -19.15 11.34 -9.64
N GLU A 349 -19.34 10.21 -9.00
CA GLU A 349 -19.72 10.15 -7.59
C GLU A 349 -18.55 10.58 -6.67
N ALA A 350 -17.34 10.18 -6.96
CA ALA A 350 -16.14 10.54 -6.22
C ALA A 350 -15.85 12.06 -6.24
N LEU A 351 -16.04 12.71 -7.39
CA LEU A 351 -15.93 14.19 -7.49
C LEU A 351 -17.02 14.91 -6.71
N ARG A 352 -18.17 14.30 -6.49
CA ARG A 352 -19.30 14.88 -5.77
C ARG A 352 -19.27 14.63 -4.26
N LEU A 353 -18.23 13.96 -3.73
CA LEU A 353 -18.12 13.68 -2.29
C LEU A 353 -18.38 14.90 -1.40
N PRO A 354 -17.83 16.09 -1.70
CA PRO A 354 -18.11 17.29 -0.90
C PRO A 354 -19.59 17.72 -0.83
N ARG A 355 -20.43 17.17 -1.71
CA ARG A 355 -21.86 17.48 -1.80
C ARG A 355 -22.76 16.26 -1.47
N ARG A 356 -22.18 15.22 -0.90
CA ARG A 356 -22.86 13.98 -0.57
C ARG A 356 -22.67 13.62 0.90
N ASP A 357 -23.70 13.04 1.49
CA ASP A 357 -23.65 12.61 2.89
C ASP A 357 -23.00 11.23 3.05
N ARG A 358 -22.70 10.55 1.95
CA ARG A 358 -22.12 9.19 1.95
C ARG A 358 -21.13 8.97 0.80
N PRO A 359 -20.14 8.07 1.02
CA PRO A 359 -19.21 7.65 -0.03
C PRO A 359 -19.88 6.98 -1.23
N PRO A 360 -19.17 6.80 -2.37
CA PRO A 360 -19.63 5.95 -3.45
C PRO A 360 -19.94 4.54 -2.93
N PRO A 361 -20.90 3.82 -3.55
CA PRO A 361 -21.29 2.49 -3.10
C PRO A 361 -20.09 1.54 -2.96
N GLY A 362 -20.04 0.81 -1.86
CA GLY A 362 -18.99 -0.15 -1.56
C GLY A 362 -17.63 0.46 -1.21
N CYS A 363 -17.53 1.77 -1.04
CA CYS A 363 -16.29 2.42 -0.62
C CYS A 363 -16.35 2.79 0.87
N ASP A 364 -15.30 2.44 1.61
CA ASP A 364 -15.03 2.92 2.95
C ASP A 364 -14.07 4.12 2.89
N CYS A 365 -14.65 5.32 2.93
CA CYS A 365 -13.86 6.57 2.93
C CYS A 365 -13.67 7.14 4.34
N THR A 366 -14.14 6.47 5.39
CA THR A 366 -14.04 6.96 6.77
C THR A 366 -12.60 6.86 7.30
N SER A 367 -11.88 5.83 6.87
CA SER A 367 -10.47 5.60 7.23
C SER A 367 -9.55 5.59 6.01
N CYS A 368 -9.67 6.61 5.14
CA CYS A 368 -8.98 6.66 3.86
C CYS A 368 -7.50 7.00 4.00
N VAL A 369 -6.64 6.07 3.64
CA VAL A 369 -5.17 6.24 3.63
C VAL A 369 -4.66 7.09 2.46
N HIS A 370 -5.54 7.54 1.57
CA HIS A 370 -5.20 8.27 0.34
C HIS A 370 -5.55 9.77 0.40
N HIS A 371 -5.94 10.27 1.57
CA HIS A 371 -6.36 11.66 1.75
C HIS A 371 -5.25 12.66 1.38
N HIS A 372 -4.00 12.41 1.73
CA HIS A 372 -2.88 13.29 1.36
C HIS A 372 -2.70 13.41 -0.18
N ALA A 373 -2.82 12.30 -0.91
CA ALA A 373 -2.72 12.34 -2.37
C ALA A 373 -3.89 13.12 -3.00
N ASN A 374 -5.11 12.96 -2.47
CA ASN A 374 -6.27 13.74 -2.89
C ASN A 374 -6.09 15.23 -2.57
N LEU A 375 -5.52 15.56 -1.40
CA LEU A 375 -5.23 16.96 -1.04
C LEU A 375 -4.22 17.60 -1.99
N ARG A 376 -3.14 16.89 -2.34
CA ARG A 376 -2.15 17.41 -3.31
C ARG A 376 -2.80 17.74 -4.66
N VAL A 377 -3.64 16.86 -5.17
CA VAL A 377 -4.38 17.12 -6.42
C VAL A 377 -5.34 18.28 -6.25
N PHE A 378 -6.05 18.35 -5.12
CA PHE A 378 -6.95 19.48 -4.82
C PHE A 378 -6.22 20.81 -4.76
N LYS A 379 -5.08 20.88 -4.05
CA LYS A 379 -4.23 22.09 -3.99
C LYS A 379 -3.77 22.53 -5.39
N ALA A 380 -3.39 21.58 -6.24
CA ALA A 380 -2.94 21.86 -7.61
C ALA A 380 -4.07 22.35 -8.52
N LEU A 381 -5.28 21.77 -8.42
CA LEU A 381 -6.42 22.14 -9.28
C LEU A 381 -7.20 23.35 -8.77
N HIS A 382 -7.17 23.64 -7.47
CA HIS A 382 -7.98 24.66 -6.81
C HIS A 382 -7.15 25.50 -5.84
N PRO A 383 -6.08 26.18 -6.27
CA PRO A 383 -5.14 26.85 -5.36
C PRO A 383 -5.79 27.93 -4.48
N LEU A 384 -6.77 28.67 -5.01
CA LEU A 384 -7.49 29.70 -4.25
C LEU A 384 -8.43 29.07 -3.19
N ASN A 385 -9.13 28.01 -3.55
CA ASN A 385 -10.00 27.31 -2.60
C ASN A 385 -9.17 26.58 -1.53
N ALA A 386 -8.05 25.98 -1.90
CA ALA A 386 -7.14 25.33 -0.96
C ALA A 386 -6.65 26.31 0.13
N ARG A 387 -6.27 27.53 -0.25
CA ARG A 387 -5.89 28.60 0.70
C ARG A 387 -7.04 28.96 1.65
N ARG A 388 -8.28 29.12 1.13
CA ARG A 388 -9.47 29.48 1.93
C ARG A 388 -9.88 28.39 2.93
N VAL A 389 -9.66 27.12 2.61
CA VAL A 389 -10.08 25.99 3.45
C VAL A 389 -8.93 25.37 4.25
N ARG A 390 -7.71 25.94 4.16
CA ARG A 390 -6.52 25.42 4.86
C ARG A 390 -6.77 25.24 6.36
N SER A 391 -7.31 26.24 7.03
CA SER A 391 -7.62 26.18 8.46
C SER A 391 -8.67 25.11 8.85
N ARG A 392 -9.50 24.68 7.89
CA ARG A 392 -10.50 23.62 8.08
C ARG A 392 -9.93 22.23 7.79
N ILE A 393 -8.95 22.14 6.90
CA ILE A 393 -8.34 20.86 6.48
C ILE A 393 -7.19 20.47 7.42
N SER A 394 -6.35 21.42 7.83
CA SER A 394 -5.17 21.19 8.66
C SER A 394 -5.46 20.41 9.95
N PRO A 395 -6.53 20.71 10.71
CA PRO A 395 -6.88 19.93 11.89
C PRO A 395 -7.39 18.49 11.60
N LEU A 396 -7.77 18.22 10.35
CA LEU A 396 -8.30 16.92 9.91
C LEU A 396 -7.21 15.96 9.41
N LEU A 397 -5.99 16.48 9.28
CA LEU A 397 -4.86 15.69 8.78
C LEU A 397 -3.96 15.26 9.96
N PRO A 398 -3.66 13.99 10.08
CA PRO A 398 -2.60 13.57 10.97
C PRO A 398 -1.25 14.04 10.38
N GLY A 399 -0.46 14.77 11.18
CA GLY A 399 0.92 15.11 10.82
C GLY A 399 1.18 16.48 10.17
N GLY A 400 0.21 17.39 10.15
CA GLY A 400 0.45 18.77 9.67
C GLY A 400 0.49 18.94 8.13
N ASP A 401 0.37 20.19 7.71
CA ASP A 401 0.24 20.60 6.29
C ASP A 401 1.60 20.90 5.60
N ASP A 402 2.72 20.60 6.24
CA ASP A 402 4.04 21.00 5.75
C ASP A 402 4.68 19.90 4.88
N GLU A 403 4.22 19.88 3.59
CA GLU A 403 5.05 19.63 2.40
C GLU A 403 4.28 19.99 1.12
#